data_e493242eac290696d93b6cfa78a82cb2
#
_entry.id   e493242eac290696d93b6cfa78a82cb2
#
_cell.length_a   1.000
_cell.length_b   1.000
_cell.length_c   1.000
_cell.angle_alpha   90.00
_cell.angle_beta   90.00
_cell.angle_gamma   90.00
#
_symmetry.space_group_name_H-M   'P 1'
#
loop_
_entity.id
_entity.type
_entity.pdbx_description
1 polymer ?
#
loop_
_entity_poly.entity_id
_entity_poly.type
_entity_poly.pdbx_seq_one_letter_code
_entity_poly.pdbx_strand_id
1 'polypeptide(L)'
;LCVDDVNDANLQLILPFLDLELKYYDLGIENRDKTDDKVTVESAEAIKQYKVGVKCATITPDEARVKEFNLKKMWLSPNGTIRNILGGTVFREPIILEKIPRPVPGWTKPICIGRHAFGDQYRCQNFVAPGAGKLTISFTPTDPNGEKISMDVFDFPENGGVAMAMYNTKDSITGFAHSCFRVAIDKKMPLYMSTKNTILKKYDGMFKDVFQDLYDKTYKPEFEKLGIWYEHRLIDDMVAQAIKGNGGFVWACKNYDGDVQSDVLAQGF
;
A
#
# COMPACT_ATOMS: atom_id res chain seq x y z
N LEU A 1 -21.40 -5.97 -8.92
CA LEU A 1 -20.17 -6.52 -8.38
C LEU A 1 -19.19 -6.79 -9.50
N CYS A 2 -17.97 -6.24 -9.43
CA CYS A 2 -16.90 -6.50 -10.39
C CYS A 2 -16.06 -7.69 -9.90
N VAL A 3 -15.81 -8.67 -10.75
CA VAL A 3 -15.13 -9.94 -10.39
C VAL A 3 -14.12 -10.28 -11.47
N ASP A 4 -12.99 -10.87 -11.11
CA ASP A 4 -11.97 -11.36 -12.04
C ASP A 4 -11.96 -12.88 -12.20
N ASP A 5 -12.75 -13.61 -11.40
CA ASP A 5 -13.00 -15.03 -11.55
C ASP A 5 -14.45 -15.36 -11.15
N VAL A 6 -15.24 -15.81 -12.12
CA VAL A 6 -16.64 -16.21 -11.90
C VAL A 6 -16.78 -17.56 -11.19
N ASN A 7 -15.69 -18.33 -11.11
CA ASN A 7 -15.66 -19.61 -10.40
C ASN A 7 -15.18 -19.47 -8.96
N ASP A 8 -15.03 -18.24 -8.45
CA ASP A 8 -14.66 -18.01 -7.07
C ASP A 8 -15.62 -18.72 -6.11
N ALA A 9 -15.09 -19.59 -5.26
CA ALA A 9 -15.87 -20.38 -4.32
C ALA A 9 -16.68 -19.49 -3.36
N ASN A 10 -16.19 -18.29 -3.02
CA ASN A 10 -16.90 -17.35 -2.16
C ASN A 10 -18.16 -16.82 -2.85
N LEU A 11 -18.08 -16.54 -4.16
CA LEU A 11 -19.27 -16.13 -4.93
C LEU A 11 -20.29 -17.26 -5.00
N GLN A 12 -19.86 -18.49 -5.24
CA GLN A 12 -20.77 -19.65 -5.28
C GLN A 12 -21.49 -19.86 -3.95
N LEU A 13 -20.87 -19.53 -2.82
CA LEU A 13 -21.49 -19.62 -1.51
C LEU A 13 -22.56 -18.55 -1.26
N ILE A 14 -22.42 -17.36 -1.81
CA ILE A 14 -23.35 -16.24 -1.54
C ILE A 14 -24.44 -16.06 -2.60
N LEU A 15 -24.18 -16.42 -3.85
CA LEU A 15 -25.14 -16.27 -4.96
C LEU A 15 -26.51 -16.94 -4.71
N PRO A 16 -26.61 -18.12 -4.04
CA PRO A 16 -27.90 -18.70 -3.71
C PRO A 16 -28.77 -17.84 -2.78
N PHE A 17 -28.18 -16.89 -2.06
CA PHE A 17 -28.85 -16.07 -1.05
C PHE A 17 -29.02 -14.61 -1.47
N LEU A 18 -28.29 -14.17 -2.51
CA LEU A 18 -28.27 -12.79 -2.95
C LEU A 18 -28.45 -12.71 -4.47
N ASP A 19 -29.40 -11.89 -4.91
CA ASP A 19 -29.56 -11.54 -6.32
C ASP A 19 -28.53 -10.44 -6.66
N LEU A 20 -27.46 -10.82 -7.35
CA LEU A 20 -26.33 -9.95 -7.68
C LEU A 20 -26.14 -9.87 -9.21
N GLU A 21 -26.10 -8.65 -9.72
CA GLU A 21 -25.57 -8.42 -11.07
C GLU A 21 -24.04 -8.47 -11.04
N LEU A 22 -23.44 -9.40 -11.77
CA LEU A 22 -22.00 -9.57 -11.85
C LEU A 22 -21.46 -8.97 -13.14
N LYS A 23 -20.34 -8.22 -13.03
CA LYS A 23 -19.50 -7.81 -14.15
C LYS A 23 -18.14 -8.45 -14.02
N TYR A 24 -17.83 -9.30 -14.97
CA TYR A 24 -16.61 -10.08 -15.00
C TYR A 24 -15.52 -9.40 -15.84
N TYR A 25 -14.29 -9.41 -15.32
CA TYR A 25 -13.07 -8.94 -15.99
C TYR A 25 -12.01 -10.02 -15.86
N ASP A 26 -11.61 -10.63 -16.97
CA ASP A 26 -10.56 -11.65 -17.00
C ASP A 26 -9.18 -10.99 -16.84
N LEU A 27 -8.63 -11.07 -15.63
CA LEU A 27 -7.29 -10.60 -15.29
C LEU A 27 -6.22 -11.70 -15.39
N GLY A 28 -6.53 -12.81 -16.07
CA GLY A 28 -5.54 -13.83 -16.41
C GLY A 28 -4.43 -13.26 -17.29
N ILE A 29 -3.20 -13.79 -17.11
CA ILE A 29 -2.01 -13.23 -17.75
C ILE A 29 -2.09 -13.22 -19.27
N GLU A 30 -2.71 -14.22 -19.86
CA GLU A 30 -2.89 -14.33 -21.31
C GLU A 30 -3.82 -13.26 -21.87
N ASN A 31 -4.95 -13.00 -21.20
CA ASN A 31 -5.90 -11.96 -21.61
C ASN A 31 -5.33 -10.57 -21.39
N ARG A 32 -4.57 -10.37 -20.31
CA ARG A 32 -3.87 -9.12 -20.06
C ARG A 32 -2.84 -8.82 -21.16
N ASP A 33 -2.06 -9.83 -21.59
CA ASP A 33 -1.10 -9.68 -22.69
C ASP A 33 -1.81 -9.39 -24.02
N LYS A 34 -2.92 -10.07 -24.30
CA LYS A 34 -3.74 -9.85 -25.48
C LYS A 34 -4.34 -8.44 -25.55
N THR A 35 -4.75 -7.90 -24.42
CA THR A 35 -5.40 -6.58 -24.31
C THR A 35 -4.43 -5.46 -24.01
N ASP A 36 -3.11 -5.69 -24.01
CA ASP A 36 -2.08 -4.76 -23.57
C ASP A 36 -2.37 -4.17 -22.17
N ASP A 37 -2.84 -5.04 -21.27
CA ASP A 37 -3.22 -4.76 -19.87
C ASP A 37 -4.39 -3.74 -19.69
N LYS A 38 -5.11 -3.42 -20.76
CA LYS A 38 -6.28 -2.51 -20.70
C LYS A 38 -7.38 -3.05 -19.80
N VAL A 39 -7.60 -4.37 -19.79
CA VAL A 39 -8.60 -5.02 -18.94
C VAL A 39 -8.38 -4.72 -17.44
N THR A 40 -7.14 -4.59 -16.99
CA THR A 40 -6.82 -4.22 -15.60
C THR A 40 -7.29 -2.79 -15.29
N VAL A 41 -7.10 -1.86 -16.20
CA VAL A 41 -7.57 -0.47 -16.06
C VAL A 41 -9.10 -0.42 -16.08
N GLU A 42 -9.74 -1.12 -17.03
CA GLU A 42 -11.19 -1.21 -17.15
C GLU A 42 -11.84 -1.78 -15.89
N SER A 43 -11.26 -2.81 -15.30
CA SER A 43 -11.73 -3.39 -14.03
C SER A 43 -11.65 -2.38 -12.87
N ALA A 44 -10.56 -1.61 -12.79
CA ALA A 44 -10.39 -0.60 -11.77
C ALA A 44 -11.39 0.56 -11.91
N GLU A 45 -11.63 1.04 -13.13
CA GLU A 45 -12.62 2.09 -13.38
C GLU A 45 -14.06 1.59 -13.10
N ALA A 46 -14.35 0.33 -13.38
CA ALA A 46 -15.62 -0.29 -13.00
C ALA A 46 -15.79 -0.35 -11.48
N ILE A 47 -14.75 -0.71 -10.73
CA ILE A 47 -14.80 -0.69 -9.26
C ILE A 47 -15.04 0.74 -8.75
N LYS A 48 -14.42 1.76 -9.35
CA LYS A 48 -14.71 3.17 -9.04
C LYS A 48 -16.19 3.52 -9.25
N GLN A 49 -16.77 3.06 -10.35
CA GLN A 49 -18.16 3.31 -10.70
C GLN A 49 -19.13 2.61 -9.74
N TYR A 50 -18.92 1.31 -9.51
CA TYR A 50 -19.85 0.46 -8.76
C TYR A 50 -19.53 0.38 -7.25
N LYS A 51 -18.40 0.93 -6.81
CA LYS A 51 -17.95 1.01 -5.42
C LYS A 51 -17.65 -0.32 -4.74
N VAL A 52 -17.71 -1.42 -5.47
CA VAL A 52 -17.43 -2.75 -4.94
C VAL A 52 -16.76 -3.60 -6.01
N GLY A 53 -15.80 -4.42 -5.62
CA GLY A 53 -15.12 -5.37 -6.49
C GLY A 53 -14.53 -6.51 -5.67
N VAL A 54 -14.45 -7.69 -6.27
CA VAL A 54 -13.75 -8.86 -5.74
C VAL A 54 -12.65 -9.20 -6.73
N LYS A 55 -11.42 -9.32 -6.25
CA LYS A 55 -10.28 -9.72 -7.06
C LYS A 55 -9.66 -10.99 -6.49
N CYS A 56 -9.53 -11.99 -7.33
CA CYS A 56 -8.84 -13.22 -7.03
C CYS A 56 -7.33 -13.11 -7.28
N ALA A 57 -6.60 -14.18 -7.00
CA ALA A 57 -5.16 -14.25 -7.25
C ALA A 57 -4.85 -14.17 -8.74
N THR A 58 -3.80 -13.42 -9.09
CA THR A 58 -3.32 -13.27 -10.47
C THR A 58 -1.82 -13.43 -10.55
N ILE A 59 -1.32 -13.86 -11.70
CA ILE A 59 0.11 -13.94 -11.97
C ILE A 59 0.67 -12.54 -12.22
N THR A 60 1.75 -12.18 -11.50
CA THR A 60 2.61 -11.06 -11.86
C THR A 60 3.86 -11.66 -12.49
N PRO A 61 4.12 -11.44 -13.80
CA PRO A 61 5.22 -12.11 -14.49
C PRO A 61 6.57 -11.52 -14.07
N ASP A 62 7.53 -12.42 -13.87
CA ASP A 62 8.97 -12.16 -13.89
C ASP A 62 9.56 -12.57 -15.24
N GLU A 63 10.88 -12.50 -15.39
CA GLU A 63 11.57 -12.87 -16.63
C GLU A 63 11.32 -14.34 -17.04
N ALA A 64 11.20 -15.24 -16.08
CA ALA A 64 10.90 -16.64 -16.34
C ALA A 64 9.47 -16.82 -16.87
N ARG A 65 8.50 -16.15 -16.22
CA ARG A 65 7.09 -16.16 -16.64
C ARG A 65 6.86 -15.52 -18.00
N VAL A 66 7.61 -14.45 -18.34
CA VAL A 66 7.55 -13.84 -19.68
C VAL A 66 7.90 -14.86 -20.75
N LYS A 67 8.91 -15.71 -20.51
CA LYS A 67 9.29 -16.79 -21.44
C LYS A 67 8.29 -17.93 -21.46
N GLU A 68 7.83 -18.37 -20.28
CA GLU A 68 6.88 -19.46 -20.12
C GLU A 68 5.57 -19.21 -20.86
N PHE A 69 4.99 -18.00 -20.70
CA PHE A 69 3.73 -17.61 -21.32
C PHE A 69 3.90 -16.88 -22.67
N ASN A 70 5.13 -16.75 -23.17
CA ASN A 70 5.45 -16.04 -24.42
C ASN A 70 4.84 -14.63 -24.46
N LEU A 71 5.00 -13.87 -23.38
CA LEU A 71 4.39 -12.55 -23.24
C LEU A 71 5.15 -11.49 -24.05
N LYS A 72 4.43 -10.47 -24.52
CA LYS A 72 4.98 -9.30 -25.22
C LYS A 72 5.98 -8.53 -24.35
N LYS A 73 5.72 -8.47 -23.02
CA LYS A 73 6.59 -7.81 -22.05
C LYS A 73 6.28 -8.26 -20.63
N MET A 74 7.11 -7.85 -19.68
CA MET A 74 6.89 -8.07 -18.24
C MET A 74 5.85 -7.08 -17.71
N TRP A 75 4.59 -7.51 -17.65
CA TRP A 75 3.47 -6.69 -17.20
C TRP A 75 3.57 -6.38 -15.71
N LEU A 76 3.12 -5.17 -15.33
CA LEU A 76 3.07 -4.77 -13.92
C LEU A 76 2.05 -5.62 -13.14
N SER A 77 2.15 -5.59 -11.80
CA SER A 77 1.16 -6.26 -10.96
C SER A 77 -0.23 -5.62 -11.12
N PRO A 78 -1.27 -6.40 -11.43
CA PRO A 78 -2.65 -5.89 -11.50
C PRO A 78 -3.09 -5.28 -10.17
N ASN A 79 -2.66 -5.87 -9.04
CA ASN A 79 -2.94 -5.32 -7.71
C ASN A 79 -2.41 -3.89 -7.56
N GLY A 80 -1.17 -3.66 -8.02
CA GLY A 80 -0.56 -2.33 -8.01
C GLY A 80 -1.32 -1.34 -8.88
N THR A 81 -1.65 -1.73 -10.12
CA THR A 81 -2.39 -0.89 -11.07
C THR A 81 -3.77 -0.52 -10.53
N ILE A 82 -4.55 -1.48 -10.06
CA ILE A 82 -5.89 -1.26 -9.51
C ILE A 82 -5.83 -0.34 -8.28
N ARG A 83 -4.96 -0.63 -7.31
CA ARG A 83 -4.81 0.19 -6.11
C ARG A 83 -4.41 1.63 -6.40
N ASN A 84 -3.51 1.83 -7.35
CA ASN A 84 -3.10 3.19 -7.75
C ASN A 84 -4.20 3.96 -8.48
N ILE A 85 -5.08 3.29 -9.23
CA ILE A 85 -6.23 3.92 -9.88
C ILE A 85 -7.32 4.27 -8.84
N LEU A 86 -7.60 3.34 -7.92
CA LEU A 86 -8.61 3.55 -6.89
C LEU A 86 -8.16 4.55 -5.82
N GLY A 87 -6.88 4.55 -5.49
CA GLY A 87 -6.35 5.26 -4.32
C GLY A 87 -6.82 4.63 -3.01
N GLY A 88 -6.54 5.32 -1.90
CA GLY A 88 -7.07 4.94 -0.59
C GLY A 88 -6.11 4.11 0.26
N THR A 89 -6.68 3.44 1.25
CA THR A 89 -5.98 2.67 2.27
C THR A 89 -6.49 1.23 2.30
N VAL A 90 -5.58 0.28 2.39
CA VAL A 90 -5.94 -1.12 2.61
C VAL A 90 -5.79 -1.43 4.10
N PHE A 91 -6.89 -1.83 4.74
CA PHE A 91 -6.86 -2.31 6.11
C PHE A 91 -6.81 -3.82 6.14
N ARG A 92 -5.87 -4.37 6.92
CA ARG A 92 -5.67 -5.81 7.13
C ARG A 92 -5.69 -6.10 8.62
N GLU A 93 -6.57 -6.99 9.03
CA GLU A 93 -6.76 -7.39 10.42
C GLU A 93 -6.71 -8.92 10.50
N PRO A 94 -5.98 -9.50 11.47
CA PRO A 94 -5.90 -10.94 11.59
C PRO A 94 -7.22 -11.53 12.09
N ILE A 95 -7.53 -12.73 11.64
CA ILE A 95 -8.60 -13.56 12.18
C ILE A 95 -8.00 -14.37 13.34
N ILE A 96 -8.43 -14.06 14.56
CA ILE A 96 -7.91 -14.72 15.76
C ILE A 96 -8.74 -15.97 16.06
N LEU A 97 -8.07 -17.13 16.04
CA LEU A 97 -8.69 -18.41 16.34
C LEU A 97 -8.27 -18.84 17.75
N GLU A 98 -9.22 -18.81 18.70
CA GLU A 98 -8.92 -19.07 20.11
C GLU A 98 -8.35 -20.47 20.40
N LYS A 99 -8.78 -21.46 19.60
CA LYS A 99 -8.36 -22.87 19.77
C LYS A 99 -7.05 -23.23 19.08
N ILE A 100 -6.49 -22.33 18.27
CA ILE A 100 -5.23 -22.54 17.56
C ILE A 100 -4.14 -21.75 18.27
N PRO A 101 -3.08 -22.39 18.76
CA PRO A 101 -1.96 -21.70 19.39
C PRO A 101 -1.31 -20.73 18.39
N ARG A 102 -1.12 -19.50 18.83
CA ARG A 102 -0.44 -18.46 18.03
C ARG A 102 1.07 -18.60 18.14
N PRO A 103 1.84 -18.45 17.05
CA PRO A 103 3.29 -18.37 17.08
C PRO A 103 3.81 -17.25 18.00
N VAL A 104 3.09 -16.14 18.10
CA VAL A 104 3.37 -15.04 19.05
C VAL A 104 2.32 -15.05 20.16
N PRO A 105 2.53 -15.77 21.28
CA PRO A 105 1.51 -15.93 22.32
C PRO A 105 1.05 -14.64 22.98
N GLY A 106 1.90 -13.59 22.95
CA GLY A 106 1.58 -12.28 23.51
C GLY A 106 0.48 -11.52 22.75
N TRP A 107 0.23 -11.82 21.49
CA TRP A 107 -0.78 -11.12 20.69
C TRP A 107 -2.19 -11.59 21.04
N THR A 108 -2.71 -11.08 22.14
CA THR A 108 -4.06 -11.41 22.63
C THR A 108 -5.15 -10.54 22.05
N LYS A 109 -4.78 -9.42 21.42
CA LYS A 109 -5.69 -8.46 20.77
C LYS A 109 -5.23 -8.21 19.32
N PRO A 110 -6.15 -7.96 18.39
CA PRO A 110 -5.78 -7.77 16.99
C PRO A 110 -4.90 -6.55 16.78
N ILE A 111 -3.96 -6.65 15.84
CA ILE A 111 -3.21 -5.52 15.29
C ILE A 111 -3.75 -5.27 13.89
N CYS A 112 -4.37 -4.12 13.68
CA CYS A 112 -4.94 -3.75 12.39
C CYS A 112 -3.93 -2.91 11.60
N ILE A 113 -3.41 -3.43 10.49
CA ILE A 113 -2.54 -2.66 9.60
C ILE A 113 -3.37 -1.78 8.68
N GLY A 114 -3.08 -0.47 8.69
CA GLY A 114 -3.50 0.46 7.65
C GLY A 114 -2.36 0.67 6.66
N ARG A 115 -2.43 0.05 5.47
CA ARG A 115 -1.43 0.21 4.42
C ARG A 115 -1.81 1.35 3.48
N HIS A 116 -0.92 2.32 3.30
CA HIS A 116 -1.06 3.34 2.27
C HIS A 116 -0.91 2.71 0.89
N ALA A 117 -1.99 2.59 0.13
CA ALA A 117 -2.02 1.84 -1.11
C ALA A 117 -1.63 2.68 -2.35
N PHE A 118 -0.77 3.67 -2.19
CA PHE A 118 -0.37 4.58 -3.26
C PHE A 118 1.12 4.94 -3.18
N GLY A 119 1.76 5.10 -4.36
CA GLY A 119 3.09 5.67 -4.48
C GLY A 119 4.22 4.79 -3.94
N ASP A 120 5.28 5.44 -3.49
CA ASP A 120 6.50 4.85 -2.94
C ASP A 120 7.15 3.86 -3.93
N GLN A 121 7.72 2.75 -3.45
CA GLN A 121 8.38 1.74 -4.28
C GLN A 121 7.45 1.14 -5.35
N TYR A 122 6.14 1.09 -5.09
CA TYR A 122 5.15 0.50 -6.01
C TYR A 122 4.83 1.39 -7.23
N ARG A 123 5.32 2.62 -7.25
CA ARG A 123 5.24 3.57 -8.38
C ARG A 123 6.57 4.24 -8.69
N CYS A 124 7.66 3.57 -8.41
CA CYS A 124 8.99 4.07 -8.71
C CYS A 124 9.32 3.93 -10.20
N GLN A 125 10.23 4.79 -10.64
CA GLN A 125 10.98 4.60 -11.88
C GLN A 125 12.38 4.14 -11.53
N ASN A 126 12.89 3.14 -12.22
CA ASN A 126 14.23 2.61 -11.98
C ASN A 126 14.93 2.24 -13.29
N PHE A 127 16.24 2.22 -13.24
CA PHE A 127 17.05 1.83 -14.39
C PHE A 127 18.43 1.29 -13.95
N VAL A 128 19.06 0.57 -14.85
CA VAL A 128 20.44 0.12 -14.70
C VAL A 128 21.35 1.15 -15.38
N ALA A 129 22.29 1.75 -14.63
CA ALA A 129 23.33 2.59 -15.18
C ALA A 129 24.40 1.68 -15.85
N PRO A 130 24.65 1.79 -17.16
CA PRO A 130 25.49 0.82 -17.87
C PRO A 130 27.02 1.05 -17.68
N GLY A 131 27.39 2.13 -17.05
CA GLY A 131 28.81 2.50 -16.85
C GLY A 131 28.96 3.81 -16.09
N ALA A 132 30.12 4.44 -16.21
CA ALA A 132 30.38 5.73 -15.56
C ALA A 132 29.38 6.80 -16.00
N GLY A 133 28.92 7.62 -15.06
CA GLY A 133 28.01 8.71 -15.36
C GLY A 133 27.44 9.35 -14.10
N LYS A 134 26.87 10.51 -14.26
CA LYS A 134 26.28 11.28 -13.17
C LYS A 134 24.78 11.06 -13.08
N LEU A 135 24.29 10.67 -11.92
CA LEU A 135 22.86 10.67 -11.58
C LEU A 135 22.47 12.01 -11.01
N THR A 136 21.46 12.64 -11.61
CA THR A 136 20.85 13.87 -11.10
C THR A 136 19.35 13.66 -10.93
N ILE A 137 18.74 14.32 -9.93
CA ILE A 137 17.30 14.43 -9.80
C ILE A 137 16.89 15.88 -10.01
N SER A 138 15.85 16.12 -10.80
CA SER A 138 15.37 17.47 -11.08
C SER A 138 13.86 17.57 -10.97
N PHE A 139 13.40 18.72 -10.49
CA PHE A 139 11.99 19.11 -10.51
C PHE A 139 11.86 20.39 -11.33
N THR A 140 10.98 20.36 -12.33
CA THR A 140 10.67 21.51 -13.15
C THR A 140 9.24 21.93 -12.86
N PRO A 141 9.00 23.10 -12.26
CA PRO A 141 7.65 23.57 -11.98
C PRO A 141 6.89 23.87 -13.27
N THR A 142 5.55 23.72 -13.22
CA THR A 142 4.68 24.09 -14.35
C THR A 142 4.59 25.62 -14.50
N ASP A 143 4.67 26.37 -13.39
CA ASP A 143 4.77 27.82 -13.40
C ASP A 143 6.12 28.24 -14.00
N PRO A 144 6.14 29.04 -15.09
CA PRO A 144 7.38 29.50 -15.71
C PRO A 144 8.29 30.31 -14.76
N ASN A 145 7.72 30.93 -13.73
CA ASN A 145 8.44 31.70 -12.71
C ASN A 145 8.84 30.87 -11.50
N GLY A 146 8.45 29.59 -11.46
CA GLY A 146 8.78 28.71 -10.37
C GLY A 146 10.26 28.33 -10.36
N GLU A 147 10.81 28.12 -9.16
CA GLU A 147 12.19 27.71 -8.98
C GLU A 147 12.39 26.26 -9.40
N LYS A 148 13.33 26.03 -10.32
CA LYS A 148 13.78 24.70 -10.71
C LYS A 148 14.71 24.15 -9.64
N ILE A 149 14.45 22.90 -9.23
CA ILE A 149 15.32 22.17 -8.31
C ILE A 149 16.12 21.17 -9.11
N SER A 150 17.43 21.14 -8.92
CA SER A 150 18.33 20.12 -9.50
C SER A 150 19.38 19.76 -8.46
N MET A 151 19.57 18.47 -8.25
CA MET A 151 20.53 17.96 -7.27
C MET A 151 21.31 16.80 -7.88
N ASP A 152 22.63 16.84 -7.70
CA ASP A 152 23.48 15.68 -7.97
C ASP A 152 23.26 14.64 -6.88
N VAL A 153 23.00 13.40 -7.29
CA VAL A 153 22.74 12.29 -6.37
C VAL A 153 23.97 11.43 -6.18
N PHE A 154 24.58 11.01 -7.31
CA PHE A 154 25.73 10.11 -7.29
C PHE A 154 26.50 10.13 -8.62
N ASP A 155 27.82 9.94 -8.55
CA ASP A 155 28.69 9.72 -9.72
C ASP A 155 28.99 8.22 -9.81
N PHE A 156 28.38 7.52 -10.79
CA PHE A 156 28.63 6.10 -11.03
C PHE A 156 30.00 5.83 -11.58
N PRO A 157 30.70 4.77 -11.10
CA PRO A 157 31.97 4.29 -11.66
C PRO A 157 31.76 3.54 -12.99
N GLU A 158 32.87 3.11 -13.60
CA GLU A 158 32.88 2.41 -14.91
C GLU A 158 32.00 1.15 -14.96
N ASN A 159 31.85 0.45 -13.86
CA ASN A 159 31.00 -0.74 -13.77
C ASN A 159 29.50 -0.43 -13.53
N GLY A 160 29.12 0.85 -13.53
CA GLY A 160 27.72 1.27 -13.42
C GLY A 160 27.04 0.94 -12.09
N GLY A 161 25.74 0.66 -12.14
CA GLY A 161 24.95 0.34 -10.97
C GLY A 161 23.44 0.44 -11.25
N VAL A 162 22.65 0.70 -10.21
CA VAL A 162 21.19 0.85 -10.29
C VAL A 162 20.75 2.15 -9.65
N ALA A 163 19.69 2.75 -10.16
CA ALA A 163 19.07 3.93 -9.57
C ALA A 163 17.54 3.83 -9.59
N MET A 164 16.91 4.50 -8.62
CA MET A 164 15.48 4.53 -8.48
C MET A 164 15.01 5.91 -8.01
N ALA A 165 13.86 6.35 -8.53
CA ALA A 165 13.12 7.50 -8.02
C ALA A 165 11.71 7.09 -7.66
N MET A 166 11.24 7.53 -6.51
CA MET A 166 9.86 7.32 -6.03
C MET A 166 9.23 8.64 -5.59
N TYR A 167 7.91 8.67 -5.50
CA TYR A 167 7.18 9.86 -5.10
C TYR A 167 5.91 9.52 -4.31
N ASN A 168 5.38 10.53 -3.65
CA ASN A 168 4.05 10.53 -3.06
C ASN A 168 3.43 11.94 -3.16
N THR A 169 2.15 12.07 -2.87
CA THR A 169 1.44 13.36 -2.90
C THR A 169 0.85 13.70 -1.55
N LYS A 170 0.82 14.98 -1.22
CA LYS A 170 0.24 15.46 0.04
C LYS A 170 -1.23 15.05 0.19
N ASP A 171 -2.00 15.12 -0.88
CA ASP A 171 -3.43 14.76 -0.87
C ASP A 171 -3.63 13.27 -0.58
N SER A 172 -2.81 12.40 -1.19
CA SER A 172 -2.86 10.97 -0.92
C SER A 172 -2.49 10.64 0.53
N ILE A 173 -1.44 11.26 1.06
CA ILE A 173 -1.03 11.11 2.47
C ILE A 173 -2.13 11.61 3.41
N THR A 174 -2.76 12.74 3.10
CA THR A 174 -3.86 13.31 3.89
C THR A 174 -5.08 12.37 3.92
N GLY A 175 -5.48 11.84 2.76
CA GLY A 175 -6.57 10.85 2.67
C GLY A 175 -6.27 9.57 3.45
N PHE A 176 -5.03 9.09 3.38
CA PHE A 176 -4.54 7.96 4.17
C PHE A 176 -4.64 8.22 5.68
N ALA A 177 -4.18 9.39 6.14
CA ALA A 177 -4.25 9.77 7.54
C ALA A 177 -5.70 9.82 8.04
N HIS A 178 -6.60 10.48 7.31
CA HIS A 178 -8.04 10.50 7.65
C HIS A 178 -8.64 9.09 7.76
N SER A 179 -8.30 8.20 6.84
CA SER A 179 -8.77 6.81 6.88
C SER A 179 -8.30 6.08 8.15
N CYS A 180 -7.02 6.22 8.51
CA CYS A 180 -6.45 5.59 9.70
C CYS A 180 -7.06 6.14 11.01
N PHE A 181 -7.23 7.46 11.11
CA PHE A 181 -7.87 8.05 12.29
C PHE A 181 -9.31 7.58 12.47
N ARG A 182 -10.10 7.52 11.40
CA ARG A 182 -11.49 7.04 11.45
C ARG A 182 -11.58 5.58 11.87
N VAL A 183 -10.74 4.71 11.30
CA VAL A 183 -10.71 3.29 11.69
C VAL A 183 -10.27 3.13 13.16
N ALA A 184 -9.33 3.91 13.64
CA ALA A 184 -8.92 3.90 15.04
C ALA A 184 -10.09 4.30 15.99
N ILE A 185 -10.86 5.31 15.62
CA ILE A 185 -12.07 5.72 16.33
C ILE A 185 -13.14 4.61 16.33
N ASP A 186 -13.46 4.06 15.16
CA ASP A 186 -14.46 3.00 15.00
C ASP A 186 -14.10 1.76 15.84
N LYS A 187 -12.83 1.39 15.84
CA LYS A 187 -12.30 0.25 16.63
C LYS A 187 -12.04 0.59 18.11
N LYS A 188 -12.05 1.87 18.47
CA LYS A 188 -11.67 2.37 19.81
C LYS A 188 -10.27 1.87 20.19
N MET A 189 -9.34 1.96 19.27
CA MET A 189 -7.95 1.51 19.42
C MET A 189 -6.99 2.69 19.23
N PRO A 190 -5.87 2.75 19.95
CA PRO A 190 -4.83 3.73 19.67
C PRO A 190 -4.29 3.56 18.25
N LEU A 191 -3.80 4.67 17.68
CA LEU A 191 -3.19 4.71 16.36
C LEU A 191 -1.69 4.98 16.46
N TYR A 192 -0.89 4.10 15.88
CA TYR A 192 0.52 4.34 15.64
C TYR A 192 0.78 4.57 14.15
N MET A 193 1.55 5.61 13.82
CA MET A 193 2.10 5.82 12.48
C MET A 193 3.60 5.59 12.52
N SER A 194 4.13 4.76 11.64
CA SER A 194 5.57 4.49 11.60
C SER A 194 6.23 4.95 10.31
N THR A 195 7.41 5.51 10.45
CA THR A 195 8.26 5.97 9.35
C THR A 195 9.74 5.78 9.68
N LYS A 196 10.62 6.07 8.74
CA LYS A 196 12.07 6.21 8.98
C LYS A 196 12.52 7.66 8.71
N ASN A 197 11.80 8.63 9.28
CA ASN A 197 12.04 10.05 9.05
C ASN A 197 13.41 10.55 9.54
N THR A 198 14.11 9.80 10.37
CA THR A 198 15.49 10.08 10.76
C THR A 198 16.48 9.91 9.59
N ILE A 199 16.14 9.07 8.61
CA ILE A 199 16.89 8.80 7.38
C ILE A 199 16.24 9.52 6.21
N LEU A 200 14.96 9.24 5.93
CA LEU A 200 14.19 9.85 4.85
C LEU A 200 13.54 11.17 5.30
N LYS A 201 14.39 12.13 5.70
CA LYS A 201 13.98 13.32 6.47
C LYS A 201 12.85 14.13 5.84
N LYS A 202 12.90 14.37 4.53
CA LYS A 202 11.87 15.13 3.81
C LYS A 202 10.70 14.25 3.39
N TYR A 203 10.99 13.08 2.82
CA TYR A 203 9.96 12.18 2.32
C TYR A 203 9.07 11.66 3.44
N ASP A 204 9.64 11.01 4.42
CA ASP A 204 8.93 10.45 5.58
C ASP A 204 8.48 11.55 6.55
N GLY A 205 9.21 12.67 6.58
CA GLY A 205 8.80 13.86 7.36
C GLY A 205 7.43 14.38 6.95
N MET A 206 7.11 14.39 5.65
CA MET A 206 5.78 14.80 5.17
C MET A 206 4.67 13.90 5.72
N PHE A 207 4.87 12.58 5.77
CA PHE A 207 3.90 11.66 6.38
C PHE A 207 3.70 11.96 7.86
N LYS A 208 4.80 12.07 8.62
CA LYS A 208 4.77 12.40 10.05
C LYS A 208 4.03 13.70 10.30
N ASP A 209 4.39 14.76 9.58
CA ASP A 209 3.85 16.10 9.80
C ASP A 209 2.36 16.19 9.43
N VAL A 210 1.92 15.57 8.33
CA VAL A 210 0.51 15.51 7.96
C VAL A 210 -0.33 14.77 9.00
N PHE A 211 0.14 13.63 9.50
CA PHE A 211 -0.56 12.89 10.55
C PHE A 211 -0.65 13.69 11.84
N GLN A 212 0.45 14.32 12.26
CA GLN A 212 0.49 15.13 13.48
C GLN A 212 -0.45 16.34 13.37
N ASP A 213 -0.38 17.06 12.27
CA ASP A 213 -1.25 18.21 11.99
C ASP A 213 -2.74 17.86 12.05
N LEU A 214 -3.13 16.75 11.41
CA LEU A 214 -4.52 16.28 11.42
C LEU A 214 -4.96 15.81 12.80
N TYR A 215 -4.10 15.13 13.54
CA TYR A 215 -4.38 14.75 14.91
C TYR A 215 -4.68 15.99 15.76
N ASP A 216 -3.75 16.93 15.81
CA ASP A 216 -3.86 18.10 16.67
C ASP A 216 -5.06 19.01 16.31
N LYS A 217 -5.34 19.17 15.01
CA LYS A 217 -6.39 20.07 14.53
C LYS A 217 -7.79 19.46 14.48
N THR A 218 -7.89 18.12 14.35
CA THR A 218 -9.17 17.49 14.02
C THR A 218 -9.55 16.35 14.95
N TYR A 219 -8.63 15.43 15.24
CA TYR A 219 -9.00 14.14 15.85
C TYR A 219 -8.72 14.07 17.35
N LYS A 220 -7.84 14.89 17.88
CA LYS A 220 -7.42 14.85 19.29
C LYS A 220 -8.58 14.87 20.30
N PRO A 221 -9.60 15.74 20.18
CA PRO A 221 -10.69 15.77 21.17
C PRO A 221 -11.50 14.47 21.21
N GLU A 222 -11.70 13.82 20.06
CA GLU A 222 -12.42 12.56 19.98
C GLU A 222 -11.58 11.39 20.51
N PHE A 223 -10.30 11.38 20.23
CA PHE A 223 -9.34 10.41 20.77
C PHE A 223 -9.29 10.49 22.31
N GLU A 224 -9.18 11.68 22.86
CA GLU A 224 -9.19 11.91 24.31
C GLU A 224 -10.51 11.44 24.96
N LYS A 225 -11.65 11.73 24.34
CA LYS A 225 -12.98 11.26 24.80
C LYS A 225 -13.09 9.73 24.84
N LEU A 226 -12.44 9.05 23.88
CA LEU A 226 -12.44 7.59 23.79
C LEU A 226 -11.35 6.93 24.65
N GLY A 227 -10.45 7.72 25.27
CA GLY A 227 -9.31 7.20 26.03
C GLY A 227 -8.26 6.51 25.19
N ILE A 228 -8.16 6.90 23.91
CA ILE A 228 -7.15 6.41 22.97
C ILE A 228 -6.20 7.53 22.58
N TRP A 229 -5.07 7.19 21.97
CA TRP A 229 -4.03 8.15 21.59
C TRP A 229 -3.48 7.91 20.21
N TYR A 230 -2.82 8.92 19.66
CA TYR A 230 -2.00 8.83 18.46
C TYR A 230 -0.52 9.02 18.83
N GLU A 231 0.35 8.23 18.22
CA GLU A 231 1.79 8.37 18.37
C GLU A 231 2.50 8.03 17.06
N HIS A 232 3.49 8.84 16.70
CA HIS A 232 4.44 8.52 15.63
C HIS A 232 5.66 7.81 16.23
N ARG A 233 6.07 6.70 15.61
CA ARG A 233 7.27 5.95 15.98
C ARG A 233 8.17 5.68 14.78
N LEU A 234 9.46 5.42 15.02
CA LEU A 234 10.31 4.87 13.98
C LEU A 234 9.90 3.44 13.68
N ILE A 235 10.00 3.02 12.41
CA ILE A 235 9.53 1.71 11.96
C ILE A 235 10.20 0.55 12.72
N ASP A 236 11.48 0.62 12.98
CA ASP A 236 12.23 -0.39 13.73
C ASP A 236 11.79 -0.48 15.20
N ASP A 237 11.54 0.68 15.85
CA ASP A 237 10.97 0.70 17.19
C ASP A 237 9.54 0.15 17.21
N MET A 238 8.73 0.49 16.21
CA MET A 238 7.35 0.01 16.13
C MET A 238 7.27 -1.50 15.91
N VAL A 239 8.18 -2.08 15.12
CA VAL A 239 8.29 -3.55 14.98
C VAL A 239 8.59 -4.20 16.32
N ALA A 240 9.56 -3.65 17.08
CA ALA A 240 9.88 -4.16 18.42
C ALA A 240 8.69 -4.05 19.39
N GLN A 241 7.99 -2.92 19.34
CA GLN A 241 6.79 -2.67 20.14
C GLN A 241 5.65 -3.66 19.79
N ALA A 242 5.43 -3.93 18.51
CA ALA A 242 4.43 -4.88 18.06
C ALA A 242 4.71 -6.30 18.57
N ILE A 243 5.97 -6.78 18.44
CA ILE A 243 6.37 -8.13 18.85
C ILE A 243 6.30 -8.31 20.37
N LYS A 244 6.70 -7.30 21.14
CA LYS A 244 6.74 -7.35 22.60
C LYS A 244 5.41 -7.05 23.27
N GLY A 245 4.49 -6.40 22.55
CA GLY A 245 3.19 -5.96 23.05
C GLY A 245 2.12 -7.04 22.96
N ASN A 246 0.93 -6.69 23.44
CA ASN A 246 -0.25 -7.56 23.44
C ASN A 246 -1.18 -7.34 22.23
N GLY A 247 -0.83 -6.45 21.32
CA GLY A 247 -1.70 -5.98 20.25
C GLY A 247 -2.71 -4.93 20.71
N GLY A 248 -3.83 -4.82 19.99
CA GLY A 248 -4.91 -3.89 20.31
C GLY A 248 -4.68 -2.47 19.83
N PHE A 249 -4.13 -2.30 18.64
CA PHE A 249 -3.90 -0.98 18.03
C PHE A 249 -4.05 -1.02 16.50
N VAL A 250 -4.26 0.15 15.93
CA VAL A 250 -4.16 0.38 14.48
C VAL A 250 -2.74 0.86 14.17
N TRP A 251 -2.13 0.26 13.17
CA TRP A 251 -0.78 0.61 12.73
C TRP A 251 -0.80 1.13 11.31
N ALA A 252 -0.66 2.44 11.16
CA ALA A 252 -0.54 3.10 9.87
C ALA A 252 0.89 2.95 9.32
N CYS A 253 0.99 2.33 8.15
CA CYS A 253 2.25 2.02 7.48
C CYS A 253 2.30 2.62 6.08
N LYS A 254 3.47 3.09 5.64
CA LYS A 254 3.71 3.37 4.23
C LYS A 254 3.51 2.11 3.39
N ASN A 255 3.46 2.27 2.08
CA ASN A 255 3.04 1.21 1.17
C ASN A 255 3.83 -0.10 1.36
N TYR A 256 5.16 -0.05 1.28
CA TYR A 256 6.01 -1.23 1.43
C TYR A 256 5.99 -1.79 2.86
N ASP A 257 6.11 -0.93 3.85
CA ASP A 257 6.07 -1.32 5.27
C ASP A 257 4.75 -2.04 5.60
N GLY A 258 3.62 -1.52 5.10
CA GLY A 258 2.30 -2.12 5.30
C GLY A 258 2.12 -3.47 4.61
N ASP A 259 2.76 -3.68 3.47
CA ASP A 259 2.78 -4.98 2.79
C ASP A 259 3.53 -6.02 3.65
N VAL A 260 4.76 -5.72 4.00
CA VAL A 260 5.63 -6.64 4.76
C VAL A 260 5.09 -6.89 6.17
N GLN A 261 4.69 -5.84 6.89
CA GLN A 261 4.24 -6.00 8.29
C GLN A 261 2.92 -6.74 8.39
N SER A 262 2.00 -6.58 7.43
CA SER A 262 0.75 -7.34 7.44
C SER A 262 0.99 -8.84 7.23
N ASP A 263 1.97 -9.22 6.40
CA ASP A 263 2.33 -10.63 6.20
C ASP A 263 3.01 -11.20 7.46
N VAL A 264 3.91 -10.44 8.10
CA VAL A 264 4.54 -10.85 9.38
C VAL A 264 3.47 -11.08 10.46
N LEU A 265 2.52 -10.15 10.60
CA LEU A 265 1.44 -10.28 11.58
C LEU A 265 0.53 -11.47 11.27
N ALA A 266 0.20 -11.71 10.00
CA ALA A 266 -0.59 -12.87 9.60
C ALA A 266 0.06 -14.21 9.96
N GLN A 267 1.39 -14.28 10.00
CA GLN A 267 2.13 -15.48 10.44
C GLN A 267 2.20 -15.60 11.96
N GLY A 268 2.10 -14.49 12.69
CA GLY A 268 2.23 -14.46 14.15
C GLY A 268 0.91 -14.68 14.90
N PHE A 269 -0.23 -14.47 14.23
CA PHE A 269 -1.57 -14.77 14.74
C PHE A 269 -2.04 -16.15 14.29
#